data_a284a17878fda45abc76aad13a75abbf
#
_entry.id   a284a17878fda45abc76aad13a75abbf
#
_cell.length_a   1.000
_cell.length_b   1.000
_cell.length_c   1.000
_cell.angle_alpha   90.00
_cell.angle_beta   90.00
_cell.angle_gamma   90.00
#
_symmetry.space_group_name_H-M   'P 1'
#
loop_
_entity.id
_entity.type
_entity.pdbx_description
1 polymer ?
#
loop_
_entity_poly.entity_id
_entity_poly.type
_entity_poly.pdbx_seq_one_letter_code
_entity_poly.pdbx_strand_id
1 'polypeptide(L)'
;MRSWSHQFRPVCGLIAAVVLLGFAGVGRAGEVQVRDISDTLASAISPDPDDSIAQVVPDTKASTTTPGPTTSPKSSVKPKTPPPKPPVRRPAEEPSHPAEEPSRPAGEQPSPNLLASMYGGNAPPAERLAGTPNMFGDFFNNMGGGLRTSRAIADLPLAGASRREKVAEDDNALPQDRVFFLYNHFENALHMESGIDPFMLTDRSFSVDRYTFGLEKTFLDRCWSVELRMPLAGETDFSTPQFGVSGGSTGNLAVVVKRLLYESDTAAVAIGLGIDTPTGSDVQGYASFVAPKFTFFSVHNDAVHLLPFAGFVRAPNDRFFYQGFAQVDIAANGNRIDYQNVYNSSIINSGRAGILNEQNLLYLDLSGGYWLYRNPCARGLTGLASVLEFHYTTTLQDTDVVNQTAYPAWYQLTFENFYNRVDIVNLTVGLHAEFANHTLCRVGGVVPLSSGDNRSFNSEVQVQVERRF
;
A
#
# COMPACT_ATOMS: atom_id res chain seq x y z
N MET A 1 -14.20 -1.29 -28.66
CA MET A 1 -12.80 -1.05 -28.34
C MET A 1 -12.14 -2.40 -28.20
N ARG A 2 -11.16 -2.76 -29.03
CA ARG A 2 -10.52 -4.08 -29.01
C ARG A 2 -9.46 -4.09 -27.92
N SER A 3 -9.50 -5.11 -27.09
CA SER A 3 -8.68 -5.40 -25.90
C SER A 3 -7.18 -5.19 -26.16
N TRP A 4 -6.54 -4.36 -25.35
CA TRP A 4 -5.08 -4.15 -25.29
C TRP A 4 -4.35 -5.31 -24.60
N SER A 5 -5.07 -6.30 -24.07
CA SER A 5 -4.53 -7.42 -23.27
C SER A 5 -3.59 -8.36 -24.03
N HIS A 6 -3.53 -8.32 -25.37
CA HIS A 6 -2.68 -9.22 -26.16
C HIS A 6 -1.26 -8.70 -26.44
N GLN A 7 -0.97 -7.43 -26.18
CA GLN A 7 0.37 -6.87 -26.49
C GLN A 7 1.38 -6.99 -25.35
N PHE A 8 0.94 -7.23 -24.09
CA PHE A 8 1.85 -7.29 -22.95
C PHE A 8 2.32 -8.70 -22.53
N ARG A 9 1.71 -9.76 -23.07
CA ARG A 9 2.14 -11.14 -22.80
C ARG A 9 3.63 -11.45 -23.09
N PRO A 10 4.28 -10.89 -24.15
CA PRO A 10 5.71 -11.14 -24.39
C PRO A 10 6.63 -10.45 -23.37
N VAL A 11 6.23 -9.33 -22.77
CA VAL A 11 7.05 -8.60 -21.80
C VAL A 11 7.12 -9.34 -20.47
N CYS A 12 6.02 -9.90 -19.98
CA CYS A 12 6.00 -10.73 -18.77
C CYS A 12 6.88 -12.00 -18.91
N GLY A 13 6.87 -12.62 -20.09
CA GLY A 13 7.74 -13.77 -20.39
C GLY A 13 9.23 -13.44 -20.39
N LEU A 14 9.61 -12.25 -20.88
CA LEU A 14 10.99 -11.78 -20.88
C LEU A 14 11.49 -11.44 -19.47
N ILE A 15 10.64 -10.85 -18.63
CA ILE A 15 10.95 -10.49 -17.24
C ILE A 15 11.13 -11.74 -16.37
N ALA A 16 10.25 -12.74 -16.53
CA ALA A 16 10.38 -14.02 -15.83
C ALA A 16 11.68 -14.76 -16.22
N ALA A 17 12.07 -14.70 -17.49
CA ALA A 17 13.32 -15.28 -17.98
C ALA A 17 14.56 -14.58 -17.38
N VAL A 18 14.54 -13.26 -17.22
CA VAL A 18 15.63 -12.49 -16.60
C VAL A 18 15.77 -12.80 -15.11
N VAL A 19 14.68 -12.99 -14.39
CA VAL A 19 14.67 -13.38 -12.96
C VAL A 19 15.24 -14.79 -12.79
N LEU A 20 14.84 -15.74 -13.64
CA LEU A 20 15.35 -17.13 -13.59
C LEU A 20 16.83 -17.25 -14.00
N LEU A 21 17.30 -16.47 -14.97
CA LEU A 21 18.70 -16.43 -15.38
C LEU A 21 19.62 -15.77 -14.34
N GLY A 22 19.11 -14.83 -13.53
CA GLY A 22 19.83 -14.21 -12.43
C GLY A 22 20.16 -15.17 -11.27
N PHE A 23 19.34 -16.18 -11.04
CA PHE A 23 19.58 -17.20 -10.02
C PHE A 23 20.52 -18.33 -10.49
N ALA A 24 20.66 -18.56 -11.79
CA ALA A 24 21.52 -19.62 -12.33
C ALA A 24 23.02 -19.26 -12.37
N GLY A 25 23.39 -18.00 -12.09
CA GLY A 25 24.77 -17.49 -12.24
C GLY A 25 25.67 -17.64 -11.01
N VAL A 26 25.22 -18.14 -9.87
CA VAL A 26 25.99 -18.22 -8.63
C VAL A 26 26.10 -19.68 -8.17
N GLY A 27 26.89 -20.45 -8.86
CA GLY A 27 27.18 -21.81 -8.43
C GLY A 27 28.13 -22.51 -9.39
N ARG A 28 29.43 -22.38 -9.17
CA ARG A 28 30.41 -23.31 -9.77
C ARG A 28 30.40 -24.57 -8.91
N ALA A 29 29.67 -25.58 -9.35
CA ALA A 29 29.87 -27.02 -9.19
C ALA A 29 28.51 -27.76 -9.17
N GLY A 30 28.28 -28.58 -10.18
CA GLY A 30 27.18 -29.54 -10.23
C GLY A 30 26.15 -29.20 -11.29
N GLU A 31 26.18 -29.90 -12.36
CA GLU A 31 25.21 -29.95 -13.44
C GLU A 31 23.86 -30.42 -12.88
N VAL A 32 22.99 -29.47 -12.49
CA VAL A 32 21.57 -29.74 -12.14
C VAL A 32 20.77 -29.55 -13.42
N GLN A 33 20.18 -30.63 -13.92
CA GLN A 33 19.34 -30.58 -15.12
C GLN A 33 18.09 -29.76 -14.83
N VAL A 34 17.76 -28.82 -15.72
CA VAL A 34 16.60 -27.92 -15.66
C VAL A 34 15.25 -28.66 -15.56
N ARG A 35 15.19 -29.95 -15.80
CA ARG A 35 14.00 -30.79 -15.64
C ARG A 35 13.54 -30.97 -14.19
N ASP A 36 14.48 -31.04 -13.23
CA ASP A 36 14.11 -31.30 -11.83
C ASP A 36 13.42 -30.10 -11.12
N ILE A 37 13.60 -28.89 -11.65
CA ILE A 37 13.01 -27.68 -11.07
C ILE A 37 11.55 -27.51 -11.53
N SER A 38 11.23 -27.89 -12.78
CA SER A 38 9.85 -27.80 -13.27
C SER A 38 8.91 -28.82 -12.60
N ASP A 39 9.42 -30.01 -12.28
CA ASP A 39 8.65 -31.07 -11.63
C ASP A 39 8.43 -30.80 -10.13
N THR A 40 9.38 -30.11 -9.49
CA THR A 40 9.24 -29.68 -8.07
C THR A 40 8.27 -28.53 -7.92
N LEU A 41 8.21 -27.60 -8.87
CA LEU A 41 7.22 -26.51 -8.88
C LEU A 41 5.81 -27.02 -9.23
N ALA A 42 5.69 -27.97 -10.15
CA ALA A 42 4.40 -28.55 -10.52
C ALA A 42 3.79 -29.39 -9.37
N SER A 43 4.61 -30.04 -8.54
CA SER A 43 4.11 -30.80 -7.39
C SER A 43 3.74 -29.95 -6.17
N ALA A 44 4.25 -28.72 -6.10
CA ALA A 44 3.93 -27.75 -5.04
C ALA A 44 2.63 -26.95 -5.31
N ILE A 45 2.10 -27.02 -6.54
CA ILE A 45 0.92 -26.23 -6.98
C ILE A 45 -0.32 -27.10 -7.17
N SER A 46 -0.26 -28.44 -7.05
CA SER A 46 -1.43 -29.30 -7.16
C SER A 46 -2.19 -29.35 -5.82
N PRO A 47 -3.46 -28.92 -5.76
CA PRO A 47 -4.27 -29.14 -4.56
C PRO A 47 -4.59 -30.63 -4.41
N ASP A 48 -4.43 -31.11 -3.18
CA ASP A 48 -4.76 -32.47 -2.77
C ASP A 48 -6.29 -32.70 -2.82
N PRO A 49 -6.84 -33.72 -3.50
CA PRO A 49 -8.28 -33.87 -3.68
C PRO A 49 -9.02 -34.62 -2.55
N ASP A 50 -8.39 -34.84 -1.38
CA ASP A 50 -9.00 -35.63 -0.30
C ASP A 50 -9.07 -34.89 1.05
N ASP A 51 -9.94 -33.84 1.13
CA ASP A 51 -10.42 -33.38 2.44
C ASP A 51 -11.95 -33.54 2.52
N SER A 52 -12.35 -34.71 3.00
CA SER A 52 -13.74 -35.03 3.33
C SER A 52 -14.18 -34.25 4.58
N ILE A 53 -15.09 -33.32 4.38
CA ILE A 53 -15.72 -32.48 5.40
C ILE A 53 -16.52 -33.33 6.38
N ALA A 54 -16.08 -33.46 7.61
CA ALA A 54 -16.87 -33.94 8.73
C ALA A 54 -17.75 -32.79 9.25
N GLN A 55 -19.06 -32.92 9.04
CA GLN A 55 -20.07 -32.05 9.65
C GLN A 55 -20.07 -32.18 11.17
N VAL A 56 -19.73 -31.09 11.87
CA VAL A 56 -19.98 -30.94 13.30
C VAL A 56 -21.22 -30.06 13.46
N VAL A 57 -22.31 -30.64 13.97
CA VAL A 57 -23.54 -29.96 14.36
C VAL A 57 -23.33 -29.40 15.79
N PRO A 58 -23.51 -28.11 16.06
CA PRO A 58 -23.50 -27.61 17.42
C PRO A 58 -24.89 -27.65 18.06
N ASP A 59 -24.99 -28.28 19.20
CA ASP A 59 -26.16 -28.31 20.10
C ASP A 59 -26.44 -26.91 20.68
N THR A 60 -27.64 -26.42 20.44
CA THR A 60 -28.19 -25.19 21.00
C THR A 60 -28.67 -25.40 22.41
N LYS A 61 -28.03 -24.85 23.42
CA LYS A 61 -28.62 -24.59 24.75
C LYS A 61 -28.76 -23.11 25.03
N ALA A 62 -30.01 -22.65 24.99
CA ALA A 62 -30.41 -21.32 25.44
C ALA A 62 -30.22 -21.16 26.96
N SER A 63 -29.58 -20.08 27.36
CA SER A 63 -29.59 -19.58 28.74
C SER A 63 -29.99 -18.12 28.75
N THR A 64 -31.20 -17.84 29.19
CA THR A 64 -31.79 -16.53 29.45
C THR A 64 -31.24 -15.99 30.77
N THR A 65 -30.55 -14.84 30.74
CA THR A 65 -30.29 -14.02 31.91
C THR A 65 -30.52 -12.55 31.61
N THR A 66 -31.51 -11.98 32.28
CA THR A 66 -31.91 -10.57 32.26
C THR A 66 -30.92 -9.74 33.10
N PRO A 67 -30.39 -8.63 32.62
CA PRO A 67 -29.68 -7.66 33.46
C PRO A 67 -30.60 -6.56 33.98
N GLY A 68 -30.55 -6.33 35.30
CA GLY A 68 -31.19 -5.20 35.97
C GLY A 68 -30.44 -3.87 35.76
N PRO A 69 -31.10 -2.73 36.06
CA PRO A 69 -30.58 -1.41 35.75
C PRO A 69 -29.54 -0.94 36.78
N THR A 70 -28.37 -0.55 36.28
CA THR A 70 -27.32 0.07 37.11
C THR A 70 -27.35 1.59 36.94
N THR A 71 -27.55 2.28 38.04
CA THR A 71 -27.56 3.73 38.21
C THR A 71 -26.16 4.32 38.12
N SER A 72 -25.96 5.34 37.29
CA SER A 72 -24.73 6.14 37.19
C SER A 72 -24.61 7.14 38.35
N PRO A 73 -23.42 7.35 38.92
CA PRO A 73 -23.16 8.50 39.80
C PRO A 73 -22.63 9.69 38.98
N LYS A 74 -23.27 10.85 39.18
CA LYS A 74 -22.81 12.16 38.70
C LYS A 74 -21.54 12.56 39.44
N SER A 75 -20.47 12.80 38.70
CA SER A 75 -19.25 13.44 39.21
C SER A 75 -19.26 14.91 38.80
N SER A 76 -19.27 15.78 39.79
CA SER A 76 -19.17 17.23 39.64
C SER A 76 -17.67 17.62 39.56
N VAL A 77 -17.23 18.19 38.45
CA VAL A 77 -15.89 18.76 38.29
C VAL A 77 -15.91 20.24 38.62
N LYS A 78 -15.18 20.65 39.66
CA LYS A 78 -14.89 22.07 40.00
C LYS A 78 -13.89 22.66 38.97
N PRO A 79 -14.04 23.97 38.63
CA PRO A 79 -13.12 24.66 37.74
C PRO A 79 -11.76 24.89 38.42
N LYS A 80 -10.66 24.60 37.73
CA LYS A 80 -9.29 24.93 38.15
C LYS A 80 -8.93 26.35 37.74
N THR A 81 -8.41 27.10 38.70
CA THR A 81 -7.82 28.45 38.58
C THR A 81 -6.58 28.42 37.68
N PRO A 82 -6.35 29.44 36.81
CA PRO A 82 -5.18 29.50 35.95
C PRO A 82 -3.88 29.82 36.72
N PRO A 83 -2.71 29.32 36.27
CA PRO A 83 -1.45 29.57 36.93
C PRO A 83 -0.90 31.00 36.67
N PRO A 84 -0.08 31.56 37.56
CA PRO A 84 0.44 32.93 37.49
C PRO A 84 1.50 33.08 36.36
N LYS A 85 1.50 34.26 35.73
CA LYS A 85 2.44 34.67 34.68
C LYS A 85 3.87 34.71 35.20
N PRO A 86 4.87 34.27 34.42
CA PRO A 86 6.29 34.42 34.76
C PRO A 86 6.77 35.89 34.64
N PRO A 87 7.78 36.30 35.41
CA PRO A 87 8.28 37.68 35.43
C PRO A 87 9.01 38.06 34.14
N VAL A 88 8.77 39.30 33.72
CA VAL A 88 9.42 39.96 32.58
C VAL A 88 10.89 40.18 32.89
N ARG A 89 11.83 39.59 32.13
CA ARG A 89 13.24 39.90 32.14
C ARG A 89 13.53 41.18 31.34
N ARG A 90 14.25 42.11 31.95
CA ARG A 90 14.81 43.30 31.31
C ARG A 90 15.87 42.91 30.27
N PRO A 91 16.02 43.72 29.19
CA PRO A 91 17.08 43.52 28.22
C PRO A 91 18.46 43.75 28.84
N ALA A 92 19.41 42.88 28.58
CA ALA A 92 20.82 43.06 28.89
C ALA A 92 21.47 43.85 27.76
N GLU A 93 22.40 44.73 28.15
CA GLU A 93 23.19 45.62 27.31
C GLU A 93 24.02 44.83 26.29
N GLU A 94 24.16 45.39 25.09
CA GLU A 94 25.03 44.93 24.01
C GLU A 94 26.51 45.04 24.45
N PRO A 95 27.34 44.01 24.24
CA PRO A 95 28.77 44.15 24.26
C PRO A 95 29.29 44.54 22.87
N SER A 96 30.13 45.56 22.89
CA SER A 96 30.91 46.14 21.80
C SER A 96 31.64 45.12 20.92
N HIS A 97 31.67 45.43 19.62
CA HIS A 97 32.38 44.72 18.57
C HIS A 97 33.85 44.44 18.87
N PRO A 98 34.33 43.21 18.63
CA PRO A 98 35.76 42.97 18.40
C PRO A 98 36.12 43.17 16.92
N ALA A 99 37.33 43.60 16.71
CA ALA A 99 37.97 44.01 15.48
C ALA A 99 37.91 42.93 14.35
N GLU A 100 37.86 43.42 13.13
CA GLU A 100 38.00 42.67 11.88
C GLU A 100 39.27 41.82 11.85
N GLU A 101 39.13 40.51 11.77
CA GLU A 101 40.19 39.60 11.35
C GLU A 101 40.36 39.64 9.82
N PRO A 102 41.61 39.60 9.29
CA PRO A 102 41.87 39.68 7.87
C PRO A 102 41.34 38.41 7.15
N SER A 103 40.60 38.61 6.07
CA SER A 103 40.05 37.61 5.15
C SER A 103 41.15 36.63 4.71
N ARG A 104 41.00 35.35 5.09
CA ARG A 104 41.73 34.23 4.51
C ARG A 104 41.34 34.12 3.03
N PRO A 105 42.28 33.83 2.11
CA PRO A 105 41.99 33.56 0.73
C PRO A 105 41.11 32.30 0.63
N ALA A 106 40.11 32.35 -0.22
CA ALA A 106 39.23 31.25 -0.54
C ALA A 106 40.09 30.02 -0.90
N GLY A 107 40.12 29.05 0.03
CA GLY A 107 40.76 27.77 -0.20
C GLY A 107 40.01 27.03 -1.32
N GLU A 108 40.74 26.64 -2.35
CA GLU A 108 40.29 25.69 -3.36
C GLU A 108 39.57 24.53 -2.67
N GLN A 109 38.33 24.29 -3.08
CA GLN A 109 37.66 23.05 -2.75
C GLN A 109 38.51 21.88 -3.29
N PRO A 110 38.87 20.91 -2.46
CA PRO A 110 39.61 19.75 -2.96
C PRO A 110 38.75 19.06 -4.00
N SER A 111 39.27 19.02 -5.23
CA SER A 111 38.71 18.22 -6.30
C SER A 111 38.47 16.80 -5.79
N PRO A 112 37.34 16.16 -6.11
CA PRO A 112 37.08 14.79 -5.71
C PRO A 112 38.26 13.93 -6.16
N ASN A 113 38.86 13.20 -5.22
CA ASN A 113 40.09 12.43 -5.42
C ASN A 113 39.84 11.34 -6.49
N LEU A 114 40.14 11.63 -7.74
CA LEU A 114 40.08 10.73 -8.89
C LEU A 114 40.88 9.43 -8.66
N LEU A 115 41.89 9.47 -7.78
CA LEU A 115 42.70 8.31 -7.43
C LEU A 115 42.01 7.31 -6.50
N ALA A 116 41.08 7.72 -5.64
CA ALA A 116 40.31 6.80 -4.79
C ALA A 116 39.34 5.95 -5.60
N SER A 117 38.87 6.46 -6.74
CA SER A 117 37.95 5.77 -7.66
C SER A 117 38.63 4.65 -8.47
N MET A 118 39.96 4.67 -8.63
CA MET A 118 40.69 3.68 -9.44
C MET A 118 41.08 2.42 -8.67
N TYR A 119 41.06 2.45 -7.37
CA TYR A 119 41.44 1.32 -6.51
C TYR A 119 40.26 0.83 -5.69
N GLY A 120 39.20 0.30 -6.24
CA GLY A 120 38.14 -0.42 -5.53
C GLY A 120 37.82 0.12 -4.10
N GLY A 121 38.04 1.43 -3.90
CA GLY A 121 37.87 2.10 -2.61
C GLY A 121 36.41 2.12 -2.23
N ASN A 122 36.12 1.83 -0.98
CA ASN A 122 34.81 1.95 -0.39
C ASN A 122 34.21 3.32 -0.75
N ALA A 123 32.97 3.35 -1.21
CA ALA A 123 32.25 4.58 -1.48
C ALA A 123 32.29 5.49 -0.23
N PRO A 124 32.42 6.82 -0.37
CA PRO A 124 32.32 7.72 0.76
C PRO A 124 31.05 7.43 1.58
N PRO A 125 31.07 7.55 2.90
CA PRO A 125 29.95 7.19 3.76
C PRO A 125 28.60 7.78 3.32
N ALA A 126 28.59 9.06 2.96
CA ALA A 126 27.39 9.74 2.48
C ALA A 126 26.80 9.14 1.18
N GLU A 127 27.66 8.61 0.29
CA GLU A 127 27.20 7.94 -0.94
C GLU A 127 26.62 6.53 -0.68
N ARG A 128 27.00 5.87 0.43
CA ARG A 128 26.44 4.56 0.78
C ARG A 128 24.97 4.64 1.12
N LEU A 129 24.64 5.62 1.96
CA LEU A 129 23.29 5.82 2.45
C LEU A 129 22.36 6.34 1.35
N ALA A 130 22.82 7.34 0.60
CA ALA A 130 22.07 7.91 -0.53
C ALA A 130 21.76 6.91 -1.65
N GLY A 131 22.61 5.89 -1.81
CA GLY A 131 22.39 4.82 -2.79
C GLY A 131 21.59 3.65 -2.27
N THR A 132 21.02 3.69 -1.06
CA THR A 132 20.18 2.58 -0.58
C THR A 132 18.90 2.48 -1.40
N PRO A 133 18.54 1.29 -1.91
CA PRO A 133 17.28 1.09 -2.62
C PRO A 133 16.08 1.40 -1.75
N ASN A 134 15.03 1.95 -2.36
CA ASN A 134 13.73 2.11 -1.69
C ASN A 134 13.09 0.73 -1.42
N MET A 135 12.13 0.66 -0.52
CA MET A 135 11.32 -0.55 -0.31
C MET A 135 10.41 -0.80 -1.50
N PHE A 136 10.01 -2.04 -1.72
CA PHE A 136 9.03 -2.39 -2.75
C PHE A 136 7.61 -2.08 -2.31
N GLY A 137 7.24 -2.45 -1.10
CA GLY A 137 5.86 -2.45 -0.63
C GLY A 137 5.11 -3.75 -0.97
N ASP A 138 3.82 -3.83 -0.59
CA ASP A 138 3.06 -5.09 -0.65
C ASP A 138 1.53 -4.93 -0.58
N PHE A 139 0.96 -3.74 -0.72
CA PHE A 139 -0.38 -3.50 -0.18
C PHE A 139 -1.46 -3.34 -1.25
N PHE A 140 -2.45 -4.27 -1.25
CA PHE A 140 -3.74 -4.09 -1.90
C PHE A 140 -4.76 -3.56 -0.90
N ASN A 141 -5.32 -2.40 -1.16
CA ASN A 141 -6.06 -1.61 -0.17
C ASN A 141 -7.59 -1.75 -0.21
N ASN A 142 -8.11 -2.91 -0.52
CA ASN A 142 -9.57 -3.13 -0.54
C ASN A 142 -10.21 -3.27 0.87
N MET A 143 -9.47 -2.91 1.91
CA MET A 143 -9.91 -3.02 3.30
C MET A 143 -11.06 -2.06 3.61
N GLY A 144 -12.22 -2.60 4.02
CA GLY A 144 -13.39 -1.83 4.43
C GLY A 144 -14.41 -1.54 3.33
N GLY A 145 -14.24 -2.11 2.14
CA GLY A 145 -15.20 -1.99 1.04
C GLY A 145 -15.83 -3.32 0.67
N GLY A 146 -16.92 -3.72 1.32
CA GLY A 146 -17.67 -4.92 0.98
C GLY A 146 -19.17 -4.67 1.01
N LEU A 147 -19.90 -5.35 0.14
CA LEU A 147 -21.35 -5.39 0.08
C LEU A 147 -21.85 -6.82 0.28
N ARG A 148 -22.72 -7.00 1.25
CA ARG A 148 -23.49 -8.22 1.44
C ARG A 148 -24.96 -7.96 1.18
N THR A 149 -25.58 -8.85 0.43
CA THR A 149 -27.04 -8.86 0.21
C THR A 149 -27.59 -10.26 0.51
N SER A 150 -28.92 -10.44 0.45
CA SER A 150 -29.51 -11.77 0.55
C SER A 150 -29.12 -12.74 -0.60
N ARG A 151 -28.46 -12.23 -1.65
CA ARG A 151 -28.16 -13.00 -2.89
C ARG A 151 -26.77 -12.75 -3.48
N ALA A 152 -25.98 -11.88 -2.87
CA ALA A 152 -24.64 -11.58 -3.36
C ALA A 152 -23.74 -11.10 -2.23
N ILE A 153 -22.46 -11.41 -2.34
CA ILE A 153 -21.35 -10.85 -1.58
C ILE A 153 -20.38 -10.31 -2.62
N ALA A 154 -19.91 -9.07 -2.46
CA ALA A 154 -19.00 -8.47 -3.41
C ALA A 154 -18.03 -7.51 -2.73
N ASP A 155 -16.76 -7.58 -3.08
CA ASP A 155 -15.80 -6.54 -2.79
C ASP A 155 -16.17 -5.26 -3.54
N LEU A 156 -15.96 -4.11 -2.91
CA LEU A 156 -16.19 -2.80 -3.50
C LEU A 156 -14.83 -2.13 -3.77
N PRO A 157 -14.44 -1.95 -5.04
CA PRO A 157 -13.15 -1.34 -5.37
C PRO A 157 -13.20 0.19 -5.19
N LEU A 158 -13.30 0.65 -3.95
CA LEU A 158 -13.40 2.08 -3.61
C LEU A 158 -12.20 2.84 -4.17
N ALA A 159 -12.43 4.03 -4.75
CA ALA A 159 -11.44 4.86 -5.42
C ALA A 159 -10.58 4.06 -6.43
N GLY A 160 -11.22 3.24 -7.28
CA GLY A 160 -10.51 2.41 -8.23
C GLY A 160 -9.55 1.40 -7.59
N ALA A 161 -9.86 0.90 -6.38
CA ALA A 161 -8.98 0.06 -5.55
C ALA A 161 -7.64 0.72 -5.17
N SER A 162 -7.59 2.04 -5.08
CA SER A 162 -6.39 2.83 -4.76
C SER A 162 -6.73 4.05 -3.90
N ARG A 163 -7.43 3.83 -2.78
CA ARG A 163 -7.87 4.90 -1.89
C ARG A 163 -6.96 5.16 -0.69
N ARG A 164 -6.06 4.24 -0.37
CA ARG A 164 -5.12 4.30 0.74
C ARG A 164 -3.72 4.08 0.23
N GLU A 165 -2.77 4.81 0.77
CA GLU A 165 -1.37 4.66 0.42
C GLU A 165 -0.56 4.08 1.57
N LYS A 166 0.36 3.18 1.23
CA LYS A 166 1.39 2.71 2.13
C LYS A 166 2.68 3.46 1.82
N VAL A 167 3.12 4.31 2.74
CA VAL A 167 4.30 5.18 2.53
C VAL A 167 5.54 4.36 2.19
N ALA A 168 5.69 3.16 2.78
CA ALA A 168 6.80 2.26 2.48
C ALA A 168 6.88 1.79 1.02
N GLU A 169 5.78 1.90 0.23
CA GLU A 169 5.79 1.52 -1.19
C GLU A 169 6.62 2.52 -1.99
N ASP A 170 7.68 2.02 -2.64
CA ASP A 170 8.67 2.81 -3.39
C ASP A 170 9.31 3.95 -2.60
N ASP A 171 9.56 3.76 -1.29
CA ASP A 171 10.15 4.81 -0.46
C ASP A 171 11.28 4.32 0.47
N ASN A 172 12.07 5.26 0.97
CA ASN A 172 12.98 5.07 2.09
C ASN A 172 13.00 6.32 3.00
N ALA A 173 13.72 6.25 4.12
CA ALA A 173 13.75 7.33 5.10
C ALA A 173 14.42 8.63 4.60
N LEU A 174 15.19 8.59 3.51
CA LEU A 174 15.87 9.76 2.97
C LEU A 174 14.95 10.56 2.04
N PRO A 175 14.83 11.88 2.20
CA PRO A 175 14.23 12.75 1.19
C PRO A 175 14.98 12.67 -0.15
N GLN A 176 14.27 12.57 -1.27
CA GLN A 176 14.83 12.36 -2.60
C GLN A 176 14.27 13.34 -3.62
N ASP A 177 15.06 13.64 -4.66
CA ASP A 177 14.59 14.35 -5.86
C ASP A 177 14.38 13.31 -6.96
N ARG A 178 13.11 12.94 -7.25
CA ARG A 178 12.81 11.84 -8.18
C ARG A 178 11.44 11.97 -8.84
N VAL A 179 11.33 11.35 -9.99
CA VAL A 179 10.06 10.96 -10.61
C VAL A 179 10.02 9.45 -10.71
N PHE A 180 8.85 8.86 -10.53
CA PHE A 180 8.73 7.40 -10.54
C PHE A 180 7.43 6.93 -11.16
N PHE A 181 7.46 5.68 -11.58
CA PHE A 181 6.32 4.93 -12.09
C PHE A 181 6.33 3.55 -11.47
N LEU A 182 5.19 3.13 -10.92
CA LEU A 182 4.98 1.80 -10.36
C LEU A 182 3.90 1.08 -11.17
N TYR A 183 4.11 -0.18 -11.42
CA TYR A 183 3.12 -1.12 -11.90
C TYR A 183 3.00 -2.27 -10.90
N ASN A 184 1.77 -2.52 -10.44
CA ASN A 184 1.44 -3.63 -9.58
C ASN A 184 0.34 -4.47 -10.24
N HIS A 185 0.56 -5.76 -10.33
CA HIS A 185 -0.46 -6.74 -10.73
C HIS A 185 -0.81 -7.58 -9.51
N PHE A 186 -2.04 -7.45 -9.03
CA PHE A 186 -2.58 -8.23 -7.92
C PHE A 186 -3.47 -9.35 -8.46
N GLU A 187 -3.07 -10.59 -8.24
CA GLU A 187 -3.84 -11.75 -8.68
C GLU A 187 -4.96 -12.08 -7.70
N ASN A 188 -6.20 -12.20 -8.20
CA ASN A 188 -7.39 -12.54 -7.41
C ASN A 188 -7.59 -11.62 -6.20
N ALA A 189 -7.51 -10.30 -6.41
CA ALA A 189 -7.58 -9.29 -5.36
C ALA A 189 -9.00 -8.80 -5.05
N LEU A 190 -9.96 -9.04 -5.93
CA LEU A 190 -11.37 -8.72 -5.72
C LEU A 190 -12.20 -9.99 -5.90
N HIS A 191 -13.25 -10.11 -5.08
CA HIS A 191 -14.10 -11.27 -5.04
C HIS A 191 -15.58 -10.90 -5.18
N MET A 192 -16.34 -11.71 -5.90
CA MET A 192 -17.79 -11.58 -6.03
C MET A 192 -18.46 -12.94 -6.07
N GLU A 193 -19.37 -13.15 -5.14
CA GLU A 193 -20.28 -14.29 -5.12
C GLU A 193 -21.71 -13.81 -5.34
N SER A 194 -22.44 -14.43 -6.25
CA SER A 194 -23.87 -14.13 -6.46
C SER A 194 -24.67 -15.36 -6.86
N GLY A 195 -25.92 -15.45 -6.38
CA GLY A 195 -26.83 -16.53 -6.72
C GLY A 195 -28.28 -16.14 -6.57
N ILE A 196 -29.14 -16.65 -7.43
CA ILE A 196 -30.60 -16.53 -7.32
C ILE A 196 -31.20 -17.76 -6.60
N ASP A 197 -30.53 -18.87 -6.72
CA ASP A 197 -30.90 -20.18 -6.19
C ASP A 197 -29.64 -20.84 -5.63
N PRO A 198 -29.70 -21.64 -4.56
CA PRO A 198 -28.53 -22.37 -4.04
C PRO A 198 -27.86 -23.30 -5.09
N PHE A 199 -28.50 -23.55 -6.21
CA PHE A 199 -27.95 -24.34 -7.33
C PHE A 199 -27.28 -23.49 -8.43
N MET A 200 -27.31 -22.15 -8.36
CA MET A 200 -26.70 -21.20 -9.33
C MET A 200 -25.77 -20.19 -8.69
N LEU A 201 -24.96 -20.64 -7.74
CA LEU A 201 -23.91 -19.80 -7.17
C LEU A 201 -22.85 -19.53 -8.24
N THR A 202 -22.57 -18.27 -8.48
CA THR A 202 -21.45 -17.82 -9.31
C THR A 202 -20.44 -17.17 -8.38
N ASP A 203 -19.29 -17.80 -8.26
CA ASP A 203 -18.14 -17.31 -7.51
C ASP A 203 -17.05 -16.91 -8.51
N ARG A 204 -16.56 -15.68 -8.39
CA ARG A 204 -15.53 -15.14 -9.28
C ARG A 204 -14.54 -14.29 -8.50
N SER A 205 -13.26 -14.49 -8.81
CA SER A 205 -12.17 -13.64 -8.39
C SER A 205 -11.65 -12.83 -9.58
N PHE A 206 -11.21 -11.61 -9.32
CA PHE A 206 -10.73 -10.67 -10.32
C PHE A 206 -9.35 -10.14 -9.91
N SER A 207 -8.45 -10.10 -10.89
CA SER A 207 -7.14 -9.49 -10.72
C SER A 207 -7.22 -8.00 -10.99
N VAL A 208 -6.36 -7.23 -10.34
CA VAL A 208 -6.30 -5.76 -10.49
C VAL A 208 -4.90 -5.35 -10.93
N ASP A 209 -4.86 -4.52 -11.96
CA ASP A 209 -3.64 -3.81 -12.40
C ASP A 209 -3.67 -2.39 -11.84
N ARG A 210 -2.61 -1.98 -11.14
CA ARG A 210 -2.45 -0.62 -10.62
C ARG A 210 -1.22 0.04 -11.25
N TYR A 211 -1.37 1.30 -11.59
CA TYR A 211 -0.33 2.15 -12.18
C TYR A 211 -0.22 3.40 -11.32
N THR A 212 0.91 3.64 -10.67
CA THR A 212 1.12 4.84 -9.85
C THR A 212 2.20 5.71 -10.46
N PHE A 213 1.88 6.97 -10.69
CA PHE A 213 2.83 8.01 -11.09
C PHE A 213 3.15 8.87 -9.88
N GLY A 214 4.44 9.14 -9.65
CA GLY A 214 4.83 9.97 -8.53
C GLY A 214 5.99 10.90 -8.83
N LEU A 215 6.07 11.92 -7.98
CA LEU A 215 7.12 12.94 -7.98
C LEU A 215 7.45 13.28 -6.53
N GLU A 216 8.73 13.20 -6.17
CA GLU A 216 9.23 13.69 -4.88
C GLU A 216 10.23 14.81 -5.10
N LYS A 217 10.12 15.90 -4.35
CA LYS A 217 11.01 17.07 -4.40
C LYS A 217 11.48 17.46 -3.02
N THR A 218 12.81 17.57 -2.88
CA THR A 218 13.45 18.01 -1.65
C THR A 218 13.55 19.54 -1.56
N PHE A 219 13.61 20.05 -0.33
CA PHE A 219 13.81 21.46 0.02
C PHE A 219 14.47 21.60 1.39
N LEU A 220 14.84 22.83 1.77
CA LEU A 220 15.54 23.15 3.03
C LEU A 220 16.77 22.24 3.26
N ASP A 221 17.75 22.36 2.35
CA ASP A 221 19.00 21.60 2.38
C ASP A 221 18.80 20.07 2.41
N ARG A 222 17.77 19.58 1.68
CA ARG A 222 17.38 18.17 1.60
C ARG A 222 16.90 17.56 2.94
N CYS A 223 16.63 18.40 3.94
CA CYS A 223 16.06 17.91 5.21
C CYS A 223 14.57 17.61 5.12
N TRP A 224 13.89 18.10 4.09
CA TRP A 224 12.47 17.89 3.84
C TRP A 224 12.22 17.46 2.42
N SER A 225 11.16 16.70 2.20
CA SER A 225 10.58 16.48 0.87
C SER A 225 9.06 16.55 0.90
N VAL A 226 8.50 16.84 -0.29
CA VAL A 226 7.09 16.64 -0.60
C VAL A 226 7.02 15.66 -1.75
N GLU A 227 6.19 14.65 -1.59
CA GLU A 227 5.90 13.65 -2.61
C GLU A 227 4.43 13.69 -2.99
N LEU A 228 4.15 13.52 -4.28
CA LEU A 228 2.81 13.37 -4.84
C LEU A 228 2.72 12.00 -5.49
N ARG A 229 1.63 11.27 -5.24
CA ARG A 229 1.30 9.99 -5.87
C ARG A 229 -0.08 10.04 -6.48
N MET A 230 -0.19 9.58 -7.73
CA MET A 230 -1.45 9.49 -8.46
C MET A 230 -1.64 8.05 -8.95
N PRO A 231 -2.39 7.22 -8.23
CA PRO A 231 -2.68 5.87 -8.64
C PRO A 231 -3.84 5.84 -9.64
N LEU A 232 -3.72 4.94 -10.61
CA LEU A 232 -4.75 4.57 -11.57
C LEU A 232 -4.90 3.06 -11.55
N ALA A 233 -6.13 2.55 -11.55
CA ALA A 233 -6.37 1.13 -11.64
C ALA A 233 -6.85 0.76 -13.05
N GLY A 234 -6.49 -0.43 -13.49
CA GLY A 234 -7.08 -1.10 -14.63
C GLY A 234 -8.52 -1.54 -14.33
N GLU A 235 -9.03 -2.52 -15.01
CA GLU A 235 -10.41 -2.99 -14.89
C GLU A 235 -10.87 -3.23 -13.43
N THR A 236 -11.61 -2.27 -12.85
CA THR A 236 -12.29 -2.41 -11.55
C THR A 236 -13.79 -2.57 -11.71
N ASP A 237 -14.27 -2.63 -12.96
CA ASP A 237 -15.67 -2.92 -13.29
C ASP A 237 -15.84 -4.42 -13.50
N PHE A 238 -16.64 -5.06 -12.66
CA PHE A 238 -16.87 -6.49 -12.74
C PHE A 238 -18.33 -6.84 -12.50
N SER A 239 -18.79 -7.95 -13.08
CA SER A 239 -20.18 -8.36 -12.97
C SER A 239 -20.38 -9.86 -13.06
N THR A 240 -21.43 -10.32 -12.39
CA THR A 240 -22.09 -11.61 -12.62
C THR A 240 -23.33 -11.39 -13.51
N PRO A 241 -24.04 -12.45 -13.91
CA PRO A 241 -25.29 -12.30 -14.65
C PRO A 241 -26.37 -11.49 -13.92
N GLN A 242 -26.31 -11.40 -12.59
CA GLN A 242 -27.33 -10.77 -11.76
C GLN A 242 -26.95 -9.37 -11.30
N PHE A 243 -25.68 -9.16 -11.03
CA PHE A 243 -25.18 -8.00 -10.31
C PHE A 243 -23.84 -7.53 -10.87
N GLY A 244 -23.60 -6.23 -10.87
CA GLY A 244 -22.34 -5.65 -11.26
C GLY A 244 -21.94 -4.49 -10.33
N VAL A 245 -20.65 -4.29 -10.23
CA VAL A 245 -20.02 -3.18 -9.53
C VAL A 245 -19.13 -2.42 -10.52
N SER A 246 -19.19 -1.10 -10.47
CA SER A 246 -18.30 -0.22 -11.22
C SER A 246 -17.54 0.66 -10.22
N GLY A 247 -16.23 0.48 -10.13
CA GLY A 247 -15.35 1.19 -9.19
C GLY A 247 -14.56 2.34 -9.83
N GLY A 248 -14.67 2.50 -11.15
CA GLY A 248 -13.87 3.46 -11.90
C GLY A 248 -12.37 3.12 -11.93
N SER A 249 -11.57 4.00 -12.53
CA SER A 249 -10.14 3.76 -12.77
C SER A 249 -9.21 4.70 -12.01
N THR A 250 -9.75 5.72 -11.34
CA THR A 250 -8.95 6.76 -10.69
C THR A 250 -8.91 6.49 -9.20
N GLY A 251 -7.71 6.39 -8.64
CA GLY A 251 -7.47 6.31 -7.21
C GLY A 251 -7.35 7.68 -6.54
N ASN A 252 -7.09 7.69 -5.26
CA ASN A 252 -6.90 8.91 -4.49
C ASN A 252 -5.52 9.51 -4.73
N LEU A 253 -5.46 10.83 -4.91
CA LEU A 253 -4.21 11.57 -4.90
C LEU A 253 -3.65 11.61 -3.47
N ALA A 254 -2.44 11.09 -3.29
CA ALA A 254 -1.72 11.17 -2.04
C ALA A 254 -0.66 12.28 -2.06
N VAL A 255 -0.52 12.96 -0.93
CA VAL A 255 0.52 13.95 -0.66
C VAL A 255 1.29 13.51 0.57
N VAL A 256 2.59 13.29 0.45
CA VAL A 256 3.45 12.87 1.57
C VAL A 256 4.48 13.93 1.87
N VAL A 257 4.54 14.40 3.11
CA VAL A 257 5.56 15.30 3.61
C VAL A 257 6.49 14.52 4.54
N LYS A 258 7.78 14.52 4.23
CA LYS A 258 8.82 13.80 4.98
C LYS A 258 9.83 14.78 5.55
N ARG A 259 10.27 14.54 6.77
CA ARG A 259 11.33 15.29 7.45
C ARG A 259 12.43 14.35 7.95
N LEU A 260 13.63 14.58 7.51
CA LEU A 260 14.83 13.93 8.03
C LEU A 260 15.11 14.47 9.44
N LEU A 261 15.14 13.60 10.43
CA LEU A 261 15.43 13.97 11.84
C LEU A 261 16.89 13.74 12.21
N TYR A 262 17.47 12.68 11.65
CA TYR A 262 18.84 12.27 11.94
C TYR A 262 19.46 11.67 10.69
N GLU A 263 20.71 12.02 10.44
CA GLU A 263 21.55 11.45 9.40
C GLU A 263 22.98 11.29 9.91
N SER A 264 23.58 10.17 9.58
CA SER A 264 24.99 9.86 9.79
C SER A 264 25.53 9.12 8.56
N ASP A 265 26.81 8.81 8.55
CA ASP A 265 27.45 8.07 7.46
C ASP A 265 26.81 6.72 7.15
N THR A 266 26.09 6.12 8.09
CA THR A 266 25.56 4.77 7.95
C THR A 266 24.08 4.63 8.31
N ALA A 267 23.43 5.67 8.80
CA ALA A 267 22.04 5.59 9.25
C ALA A 267 21.30 6.92 9.08
N ALA A 268 20.02 6.83 8.76
CA ALA A 268 19.11 7.98 8.79
C ALA A 268 17.77 7.59 9.41
N VAL A 269 17.10 8.58 10.00
CA VAL A 269 15.75 8.46 10.57
C VAL A 269 14.91 9.64 10.11
N ALA A 270 13.72 9.37 9.65
CA ALA A 270 12.75 10.37 9.24
C ALA A 270 11.39 10.14 9.89
N ILE A 271 10.62 11.21 9.95
CA ILE A 271 9.17 11.16 10.24
C ILE A 271 8.42 11.90 9.14
N GLY A 272 7.14 11.66 9.04
CA GLY A 272 6.32 12.38 8.07
C GLY A 272 4.84 12.19 8.29
N LEU A 273 4.10 12.83 7.39
CA LEU A 273 2.65 12.74 7.31
C LEU A 273 2.26 12.62 5.84
N GLY A 274 1.57 11.53 5.52
CA GLY A 274 0.84 11.38 4.27
C GLY A 274 -0.62 11.85 4.45
N ILE A 275 -1.23 12.29 3.37
CA ILE A 275 -2.66 12.64 3.29
C ILE A 275 -3.19 12.06 1.99
N ASP A 276 -4.13 11.12 2.07
CA ASP A 276 -4.89 10.67 0.92
C ASP A 276 -6.15 11.50 0.79
N THR A 277 -6.30 12.13 -0.36
CA THR A 277 -7.43 13.03 -0.63
C THR A 277 -8.51 12.29 -1.42
N PRO A 278 -9.81 12.55 -1.19
CA PRO A 278 -10.91 11.84 -1.84
C PRO A 278 -11.11 12.35 -3.29
N THR A 279 -10.13 12.14 -4.14
CA THR A 279 -10.12 12.56 -5.56
C THR A 279 -10.42 11.41 -6.52
N GLY A 280 -10.42 10.18 -6.02
CA GLY A 280 -10.72 8.99 -6.80
C GLY A 280 -12.20 8.81 -7.11
N SER A 281 -12.49 7.76 -7.87
CA SER A 281 -13.85 7.48 -8.36
C SER A 281 -14.76 6.93 -7.26
N ASP A 282 -16.06 7.26 -7.35
CA ASP A 282 -17.12 6.62 -6.58
C ASP A 282 -17.37 5.18 -7.07
N VAL A 283 -17.92 4.34 -6.19
CA VAL A 283 -18.36 2.99 -6.54
C VAL A 283 -19.88 2.96 -6.74
N GLN A 284 -20.31 2.27 -7.78
CA GLN A 284 -21.73 2.07 -8.08
C GLN A 284 -22.05 0.59 -8.23
N GLY A 285 -23.15 0.16 -7.62
CA GLY A 285 -23.74 -1.15 -7.85
C GLY A 285 -24.95 -1.08 -8.77
N TYR A 286 -25.04 -2.01 -9.71
CA TYR A 286 -26.13 -2.05 -10.68
C TYR A 286 -26.64 -3.49 -10.93
N ALA A 287 -27.92 -3.58 -11.31
CA ALA A 287 -28.51 -4.84 -11.76
C ALA A 287 -28.06 -5.13 -13.20
N SER A 288 -27.42 -6.31 -13.43
CA SER A 288 -26.88 -6.70 -14.74
C SER A 288 -27.94 -7.26 -15.69
N PHE A 289 -29.05 -7.80 -15.16
CA PHE A 289 -30.10 -8.48 -15.93
C PHE A 289 -31.21 -7.56 -16.45
N VAL A 290 -31.14 -6.26 -16.16
CA VAL A 290 -32.15 -5.26 -16.55
C VAL A 290 -31.53 -4.27 -17.54
N ALA A 291 -32.24 -3.99 -18.64
CA ALA A 291 -31.89 -2.96 -19.59
C ALA A 291 -32.97 -1.85 -19.60
N PRO A 292 -32.63 -0.56 -19.40
CA PRO A 292 -31.27 -0.03 -19.11
C PRO A 292 -30.77 -0.48 -17.74
N LYS A 293 -29.44 -0.49 -17.53
CA LYS A 293 -28.83 -0.78 -16.22
C LYS A 293 -29.33 0.25 -15.19
N PHE A 294 -29.76 -0.22 -14.03
CA PHE A 294 -30.17 0.64 -12.92
C PHE A 294 -29.12 0.56 -11.81
N THR A 295 -28.60 1.72 -11.43
CA THR A 295 -27.81 1.87 -10.21
C THR A 295 -28.74 1.75 -9.02
N PHE A 296 -28.45 0.87 -8.07
CA PHE A 296 -29.24 0.71 -6.85
C PHE A 296 -28.50 1.15 -5.59
N PHE A 297 -27.19 1.34 -5.64
CA PHE A 297 -26.43 2.05 -4.61
C PHE A 297 -25.25 2.78 -5.22
N SER A 298 -24.76 3.81 -4.50
CA SER A 298 -23.48 4.47 -4.73
C SER A 298 -22.78 4.63 -3.39
N VAL A 299 -21.50 4.24 -3.33
CA VAL A 299 -20.59 4.56 -2.23
C VAL A 299 -19.70 5.69 -2.71
N HIS A 300 -19.86 6.87 -2.12
CA HIS A 300 -19.05 8.03 -2.46
C HIS A 300 -17.65 7.90 -1.86
N ASN A 301 -16.67 8.38 -2.57
CA ASN A 301 -15.30 8.44 -2.09
C ASN A 301 -15.10 9.78 -1.36
N ASP A 302 -15.58 9.85 -0.11
CA ASP A 302 -15.52 11.06 0.72
C ASP A 302 -14.42 11.00 1.78
N ALA A 303 -13.86 9.81 2.08
CA ALA A 303 -12.92 9.61 3.18
C ALA A 303 -11.56 10.25 2.89
N VAL A 304 -11.06 11.02 3.86
CA VAL A 304 -9.70 11.55 3.91
C VAL A 304 -8.90 10.69 4.88
N HIS A 305 -7.73 10.22 4.47
CA HIS A 305 -6.83 9.45 5.32
C HIS A 305 -5.61 10.26 5.73
N LEU A 306 -5.28 10.22 7.01
CA LEU A 306 -4.06 10.79 7.59
C LEU A 306 -3.09 9.66 7.91
N LEU A 307 -1.87 9.75 7.37
CA LEU A 307 -0.86 8.69 7.38
C LEU A 307 0.41 9.16 8.12
N PRO A 308 0.37 9.39 9.45
CA PRO A 308 1.59 9.66 10.20
C PRO A 308 2.51 8.45 10.16
N PHE A 309 3.81 8.67 9.93
CA PHE A 309 4.79 7.61 9.84
C PHE A 309 6.15 7.99 10.42
N ALA A 310 6.94 6.97 10.72
CA ALA A 310 8.36 7.05 11.01
C ALA A 310 9.10 6.00 10.17
N GLY A 311 10.25 6.36 9.63
CA GLY A 311 11.09 5.47 8.84
C GLY A 311 12.55 5.56 9.25
N PHE A 312 13.27 4.48 9.04
CA PHE A 312 14.72 4.45 9.22
C PHE A 312 15.38 3.68 8.07
N VAL A 313 16.63 4.04 7.79
CA VAL A 313 17.49 3.30 6.87
C VAL A 313 18.89 3.19 7.47
N ARG A 314 19.55 2.06 7.27
CA ARG A 314 20.92 1.82 7.70
C ARG A 314 21.72 1.00 6.69
N ALA A 315 22.90 1.47 6.34
CA ALA A 315 23.88 0.80 5.49
C ALA A 315 25.21 0.65 6.26
N PRO A 316 25.37 -0.41 7.09
CA PRO A 316 26.54 -0.57 7.96
C PRO A 316 27.85 -0.80 7.18
N ASN A 317 27.75 -1.24 5.93
CA ASN A 317 28.87 -1.43 5.01
C ASN A 317 28.40 -1.28 3.56
N ASP A 318 29.32 -1.42 2.59
CA ASP A 318 29.05 -1.21 1.16
C ASP A 318 28.16 -2.29 0.52
N ARG A 319 27.83 -3.34 1.25
CA ARG A 319 27.07 -4.48 0.73
C ARG A 319 25.71 -4.66 1.37
N PHE A 320 25.60 -4.48 2.66
CA PHE A 320 24.35 -4.67 3.39
C PHE A 320 23.67 -3.36 3.69
N PHE A 321 22.35 -3.37 3.54
CA PHE A 321 21.46 -2.31 4.01
C PHE A 321 20.20 -2.93 4.60
N TYR A 322 19.57 -2.20 5.50
CA TYR A 322 18.26 -2.52 6.01
C TYR A 322 17.50 -1.26 6.37
N GLN A 323 16.19 -1.32 6.28
CA GLN A 323 15.32 -0.19 6.50
C GLN A 323 13.95 -0.65 6.96
N GLY A 324 13.14 0.27 7.45
CA GLY A 324 11.79 -0.05 7.85
C GLY A 324 10.96 1.18 8.09
N PHE A 325 9.64 0.97 8.09
CA PHE A 325 8.63 1.97 8.36
C PHE A 325 7.63 1.46 9.40
N ALA A 326 7.12 2.39 10.20
CA ALA A 326 5.92 2.23 11.00
C ALA A 326 4.97 3.36 10.62
N GLN A 327 3.77 3.02 10.18
CA GLN A 327 2.75 3.96 9.73
C GLN A 327 1.41 3.62 10.37
N VAL A 328 0.63 4.65 10.71
CA VAL A 328 -0.79 4.50 11.07
C VAL A 328 -1.62 5.16 9.97
N ASP A 329 -2.67 4.50 9.52
CA ASP A 329 -3.67 5.05 8.62
C ASP A 329 -4.93 5.38 9.43
N ILE A 330 -5.29 6.64 9.47
CA ILE A 330 -6.41 7.18 10.24
C ILE A 330 -7.44 7.77 9.28
N ALA A 331 -8.61 7.14 9.18
CA ALA A 331 -9.74 7.71 8.46
C ALA A 331 -10.31 8.90 9.26
N ALA A 332 -10.20 10.12 8.71
CA ALA A 332 -10.69 11.34 9.36
C ALA A 332 -12.22 11.49 9.28
N ASN A 333 -12.83 10.89 8.28
CA ASN A 333 -14.27 10.85 8.04
C ASN A 333 -14.64 9.59 7.26
N GLY A 334 -15.93 9.29 7.14
CA GLY A 334 -16.42 8.13 6.41
C GLY A 334 -16.99 8.47 5.04
N ASN A 335 -17.27 7.43 4.28
CA ASN A 335 -17.84 7.46 2.93
C ASN A 335 -19.37 7.45 3.00
N ARG A 336 -20.01 8.39 2.29
CA ARG A 336 -21.45 8.43 2.18
C ARG A 336 -21.97 7.31 1.28
N ILE A 337 -23.04 6.65 1.71
CA ILE A 337 -23.73 5.64 0.91
C ILE A 337 -25.12 6.14 0.57
N ASP A 338 -25.43 6.21 -0.72
CA ASP A 338 -26.76 6.52 -1.25
C ASP A 338 -27.35 5.25 -1.90
N TYR A 339 -28.67 5.10 -1.80
CA TYR A 339 -29.41 3.97 -2.36
C TYR A 339 -30.55 4.43 -3.26
N GLN A 340 -30.92 3.55 -4.21
CA GLN A 340 -32.10 3.71 -5.06
C GLN A 340 -32.90 2.41 -5.11
N ASN A 341 -34.17 2.48 -4.80
CA ASN A 341 -35.11 1.37 -4.94
C ASN A 341 -35.79 1.46 -6.30
N VAL A 342 -35.67 0.43 -7.09
CA VAL A 342 -36.22 0.36 -8.45
C VAL A 342 -37.27 -0.75 -8.55
N TYR A 343 -38.45 -0.41 -9.09
CA TYR A 343 -39.51 -1.36 -9.38
C TYR A 343 -40.12 -1.07 -10.74
N ASN A 344 -40.30 -2.10 -11.55
CA ASN A 344 -40.81 -1.99 -12.93
C ASN A 344 -40.12 -0.86 -13.73
N SER A 345 -38.80 -0.82 -13.69
CA SER A 345 -37.98 0.19 -14.37
C SER A 345 -38.22 1.65 -13.95
N SER A 346 -38.77 1.86 -12.76
CA SER A 346 -38.98 3.19 -12.18
C SER A 346 -38.36 3.27 -10.81
N ILE A 347 -37.71 4.41 -10.50
CA ILE A 347 -37.22 4.68 -9.14
C ILE A 347 -38.43 5.01 -8.28
N ILE A 348 -38.69 4.18 -7.27
CA ILE A 348 -39.81 4.38 -6.34
C ILE A 348 -39.41 5.09 -5.05
N ASN A 349 -38.15 4.99 -4.68
CA ASN A 349 -37.57 5.63 -3.52
C ASN A 349 -36.04 5.71 -3.65
N SER A 350 -35.45 6.76 -3.12
CA SER A 350 -34.01 6.95 -3.03
C SER A 350 -33.66 7.77 -1.80
N GLY A 351 -32.45 7.64 -1.29
CA GLY A 351 -32.00 8.40 -0.14
C GLY A 351 -30.61 7.97 0.32
N ARG A 352 -30.19 8.54 1.44
CA ARG A 352 -28.97 8.17 2.11
C ARG A 352 -29.19 6.93 2.97
N ALA A 353 -28.35 5.89 2.78
CA ALA A 353 -28.32 4.71 3.63
C ALA A 353 -27.56 4.97 4.95
N GLY A 354 -26.43 5.68 4.86
CA GLY A 354 -25.59 5.97 6.01
C GLY A 354 -24.24 6.57 5.61
N ILE A 355 -23.34 6.55 6.57
CA ILE A 355 -21.91 6.87 6.38
C ILE A 355 -21.14 5.65 6.86
N LEU A 356 -20.29 5.09 6.02
CA LEU A 356 -19.40 3.98 6.35
C LEU A 356 -18.04 4.54 6.77
N ASN A 357 -17.71 4.43 8.05
CA ASN A 357 -16.41 4.82 8.56
C ASN A 357 -15.40 3.71 8.31
N GLU A 358 -14.27 4.07 7.73
CA GLU A 358 -13.22 3.12 7.42
C GLU A 358 -12.38 2.80 8.66
N GLN A 359 -11.89 1.57 8.73
CA GLN A 359 -11.04 1.13 9.85
C GLN A 359 -9.68 1.82 9.80
N ASN A 360 -9.17 2.19 10.97
CA ASN A 360 -7.78 2.61 11.11
C ASN A 360 -6.86 1.39 11.02
N LEU A 361 -5.72 1.54 10.36
CA LEU A 361 -4.73 0.48 10.15
C LEU A 361 -3.38 0.86 10.76
N LEU A 362 -2.62 -0.17 11.14
CA LEU A 362 -1.20 -0.07 11.47
C LEU A 362 -0.42 -0.87 10.44
N TYR A 363 0.63 -0.27 9.90
CA TYR A 363 1.59 -0.91 9.00
C TYR A 363 2.95 -0.96 9.68
N LEU A 364 3.62 -2.11 9.63
CA LEU A 364 4.99 -2.30 10.08
C LEU A 364 5.75 -3.01 8.97
N ASP A 365 6.75 -2.35 8.42
CA ASP A 365 7.50 -2.80 7.26
C ASP A 365 8.99 -2.88 7.57
N LEU A 366 9.61 -3.99 7.21
CA LEU A 366 11.05 -4.22 7.34
C LEU A 366 11.60 -4.75 6.02
N SER A 367 12.71 -4.18 5.58
CA SER A 367 13.42 -4.56 4.37
C SER A 367 14.90 -4.76 4.68
N GLY A 368 15.50 -5.75 4.05
CA GLY A 368 16.93 -5.99 4.06
C GLY A 368 17.41 -6.32 2.66
N GLY A 369 18.60 -5.80 2.31
CA GLY A 369 19.13 -6.05 0.98
C GLY A 369 20.64 -6.25 0.98
N TYR A 370 21.11 -6.84 -0.14
CA TYR A 370 22.51 -7.14 -0.38
C TYR A 370 22.90 -6.74 -1.79
N TRP A 371 23.95 -5.92 -1.92
CA TRP A 371 24.54 -5.55 -3.19
C TRP A 371 25.33 -6.70 -3.79
N LEU A 372 24.77 -7.32 -4.82
CA LEU A 372 25.39 -8.37 -5.63
C LEU A 372 26.52 -7.79 -6.50
N TYR A 373 26.27 -6.59 -7.05
CA TYR A 373 27.22 -5.85 -7.85
C TYR A 373 27.11 -4.35 -7.54
N ARG A 374 28.23 -3.64 -7.42
CA ARG A 374 28.29 -2.18 -7.26
C ARG A 374 29.55 -1.65 -7.92
N ASN A 375 29.38 -0.82 -8.95
CA ASN A 375 30.47 -0.12 -9.64
C ASN A 375 29.96 1.23 -10.16
N PRO A 376 30.07 2.31 -9.37
CA PRO A 376 29.60 3.64 -9.74
C PRO A 376 30.23 4.20 -11.03
N CYS A 377 31.42 3.72 -11.41
CA CYS A 377 32.13 4.17 -12.62
C CYS A 377 31.72 3.41 -13.87
N ALA A 378 30.82 2.43 -13.78
CA ALA A 378 30.36 1.69 -14.96
C ALA A 378 29.51 2.57 -15.88
N ARG A 379 29.63 2.39 -17.20
CA ARG A 379 28.87 3.18 -18.19
C ARG A 379 27.42 2.71 -18.39
N GLY A 380 27.07 1.55 -17.89
CA GLY A 380 25.75 0.94 -18.00
C GLY A 380 25.16 0.65 -16.60
N LEU A 381 25.10 -0.61 -16.24
CA LEU A 381 24.67 -1.06 -14.93
C LEU A 381 25.72 -0.66 -13.88
N THR A 382 25.33 0.16 -12.92
CA THR A 382 26.19 0.66 -11.82
C THR A 382 25.96 -0.08 -10.52
N GLY A 383 24.77 -0.63 -10.32
CA GLY A 383 24.41 -1.41 -9.14
C GLY A 383 23.38 -2.48 -9.43
N LEU A 384 23.48 -3.60 -8.70
CA LEU A 384 22.49 -4.68 -8.65
C LEU A 384 22.39 -5.17 -7.21
N ALA A 385 21.21 -5.10 -6.61
CA ALA A 385 20.95 -5.60 -5.28
C ALA A 385 19.77 -6.57 -5.25
N SER A 386 19.84 -7.56 -4.35
CA SER A 386 18.68 -8.35 -3.95
C SER A 386 18.04 -7.74 -2.72
N VAL A 387 16.72 -7.77 -2.64
CA VAL A 387 15.92 -7.21 -1.56
C VAL A 387 14.93 -8.25 -1.07
N LEU A 388 14.79 -8.34 0.25
CA LEU A 388 13.81 -9.16 0.95
C LEU A 388 13.08 -8.25 1.92
N GLU A 389 11.73 -8.29 1.89
CA GLU A 389 10.90 -7.46 2.77
C GLU A 389 9.86 -8.28 3.48
N PHE A 390 9.57 -7.88 4.71
CA PHE A 390 8.52 -8.44 5.55
C PHE A 390 7.55 -7.32 5.91
N HIS A 391 6.27 -7.55 5.65
CA HIS A 391 5.21 -6.58 5.83
C HIS A 391 4.14 -7.12 6.75
N TYR A 392 3.71 -6.29 7.70
CA TYR A 392 2.61 -6.58 8.59
C TYR A 392 1.61 -5.44 8.56
N THR A 393 0.35 -5.77 8.30
CA THR A 393 -0.77 -4.83 8.32
C THR A 393 -1.86 -5.36 9.24
N THR A 394 -2.33 -4.53 10.18
CA THR A 394 -3.40 -4.92 11.10
C THR A 394 -4.43 -3.81 11.27
N THR A 395 -5.68 -4.20 11.49
CA THR A 395 -6.78 -3.29 11.83
C THR A 395 -6.74 -2.92 13.32
N LEU A 396 -6.89 -1.62 13.63
CA LEU A 396 -6.86 -1.11 15.01
C LEU A 396 -8.23 -1.09 15.67
N GLN A 397 -9.31 -1.21 14.91
CA GLN A 397 -10.70 -1.17 15.40
C GLN A 397 -11.59 -2.14 14.63
N ASP A 398 -12.77 -2.42 15.16
CA ASP A 398 -13.79 -3.21 14.48
C ASP A 398 -14.37 -2.45 13.29
N THR A 399 -14.92 -3.18 12.31
CA THR A 399 -15.56 -2.59 11.15
C THR A 399 -16.83 -1.83 11.52
N ASP A 400 -17.08 -0.75 10.79
CA ASP A 400 -18.40 -0.10 10.79
C ASP A 400 -19.35 -0.87 9.87
N VAL A 401 -20.65 -0.80 10.16
CA VAL A 401 -21.69 -1.54 9.42
C VAL A 401 -22.84 -0.60 9.08
N VAL A 402 -23.13 -0.45 7.79
CA VAL A 402 -24.28 0.30 7.31
C VAL A 402 -25.30 -0.64 6.70
N ASN A 403 -26.49 -0.68 7.27
CA ASN A 403 -27.60 -1.51 6.84
C ASN A 403 -28.71 -0.68 6.19
N GLN A 404 -29.16 -1.08 4.99
CA GLN A 404 -30.26 -0.47 4.27
C GLN A 404 -31.23 -1.53 3.76
N THR A 405 -32.51 -1.39 4.09
CA THR A 405 -33.56 -2.21 3.50
C THR A 405 -33.93 -1.66 2.12
N ALA A 406 -33.72 -2.48 1.08
CA ALA A 406 -34.10 -2.16 -0.28
C ALA A 406 -35.49 -2.72 -0.62
N TYR A 407 -36.11 -2.20 -1.67
CA TYR A 407 -37.38 -2.77 -2.19
C TYR A 407 -37.07 -3.92 -3.18
N PRO A 408 -37.81 -5.02 -3.12
CA PRO A 408 -38.81 -5.36 -2.12
C PRO A 408 -38.22 -5.59 -0.73
N ALA A 409 -39.00 -5.38 0.33
CA ALA A 409 -38.57 -5.25 1.73
C ALA A 409 -37.74 -6.43 2.31
N TRP A 410 -37.64 -7.54 1.59
CA TRP A 410 -36.75 -8.67 1.97
C TRP A 410 -35.31 -8.54 1.45
N TYR A 411 -34.98 -7.48 0.68
CA TYR A 411 -33.65 -7.27 0.15
C TYR A 411 -32.89 -6.31 1.05
N GLN A 412 -31.98 -6.82 1.85
CA GLN A 412 -31.14 -6.03 2.72
C GLN A 412 -29.78 -5.82 2.06
N LEU A 413 -29.30 -4.58 2.05
CA LEU A 413 -27.94 -4.19 1.69
C LEU A 413 -27.16 -3.96 2.98
N THR A 414 -26.05 -4.65 3.16
CA THR A 414 -25.13 -4.46 4.27
C THR A 414 -23.77 -4.08 3.70
N PHE A 415 -23.26 -2.93 4.08
CA PHE A 415 -21.93 -2.44 3.71
C PHE A 415 -21.02 -2.56 4.92
N GLU A 416 -19.92 -3.28 4.78
CA GLU A 416 -18.99 -3.60 5.86
C GLU A 416 -17.66 -4.11 5.31
N ASN A 417 -16.62 -4.22 6.14
CA ASN A 417 -15.52 -5.13 5.88
C ASN A 417 -15.93 -6.52 6.38
N PHE A 418 -16.02 -7.51 5.49
CA PHE A 418 -16.51 -8.85 5.81
C PHE A 418 -15.71 -9.57 6.89
N TYR A 419 -14.45 -9.26 7.01
CA TYR A 419 -13.51 -9.94 7.89
C TYR A 419 -13.37 -9.26 9.25
N ASN A 420 -14.09 -8.16 9.49
CA ASN A 420 -14.06 -7.33 10.68
C ASN A 420 -12.63 -6.90 11.04
N ARG A 421 -11.83 -7.77 11.65
CA ARG A 421 -10.41 -7.52 11.96
C ARG A 421 -9.53 -8.45 11.16
N VAL A 422 -8.41 -7.93 10.66
CA VAL A 422 -7.43 -8.70 9.89
C VAL A 422 -6.02 -8.42 10.38
N ASP A 423 -5.17 -9.45 10.20
CA ASP A 423 -3.73 -9.45 10.42
C ASP A 423 -3.05 -10.02 9.18
N ILE A 424 -2.63 -9.14 8.28
CA ILE A 424 -2.04 -9.51 7.00
C ILE A 424 -0.53 -9.56 7.15
N VAL A 425 0.08 -10.65 6.71
CA VAL A 425 1.54 -10.82 6.67
C VAL A 425 1.94 -11.18 5.27
N ASN A 426 2.81 -10.38 4.65
CA ASN A 426 3.32 -10.59 3.30
C ASN A 426 4.85 -10.63 3.29
N LEU A 427 5.40 -11.36 2.32
CA LEU A 427 6.82 -11.44 2.02
C LEU A 427 7.06 -10.94 0.60
N THR A 428 7.96 -9.96 0.44
CA THR A 428 8.38 -9.45 -0.86
C THR A 428 9.83 -9.86 -1.14
N VAL A 429 10.08 -10.32 -2.37
CA VAL A 429 11.42 -10.61 -2.87
C VAL A 429 11.60 -9.87 -4.18
N GLY A 430 12.73 -9.16 -4.33
CA GLY A 430 12.96 -8.39 -5.55
C GLY A 430 14.42 -8.14 -5.88
N LEU A 431 14.62 -7.61 -7.07
CA LEU A 431 15.89 -7.13 -7.60
C LEU A 431 15.81 -5.64 -7.88
N HIS A 432 16.84 -4.93 -7.48
CA HIS A 432 17.06 -3.52 -7.75
C HIS A 432 18.28 -3.34 -8.65
N ALA A 433 18.11 -2.62 -9.76
CA ALA A 433 19.16 -2.32 -10.72
C ALA A 433 19.33 -0.81 -10.87
N GLU A 434 20.56 -0.32 -10.76
CA GLU A 434 20.93 1.08 -10.98
C GLU A 434 21.70 1.24 -12.28
N PHE A 435 21.44 2.33 -13.00
CA PHE A 435 22.10 2.68 -14.24
C PHE A 435 22.80 4.04 -14.16
N ALA A 436 23.88 4.19 -14.94
CA ALA A 436 24.75 5.38 -14.92
C ALA A 436 24.05 6.72 -15.22
N ASN A 437 22.85 6.70 -15.76
CA ASN A 437 22.02 7.86 -16.06
C ASN A 437 21.04 8.23 -14.93
N HIS A 438 21.27 7.74 -13.70
CA HIS A 438 20.41 7.92 -12.54
C HIS A 438 18.99 7.31 -12.72
N THR A 439 18.84 6.35 -13.60
CA THR A 439 17.62 5.56 -13.75
C THR A 439 17.75 4.29 -12.89
N LEU A 440 16.70 3.98 -12.16
CA LEU A 440 16.58 2.78 -11.35
C LEU A 440 15.45 1.95 -11.91
N CYS A 441 15.65 0.63 -11.98
CA CYS A 441 14.62 -0.33 -12.35
C CYS A 441 14.55 -1.40 -11.28
N ARG A 442 13.33 -1.74 -10.84
CA ARG A 442 13.10 -2.75 -9.83
C ARG A 442 12.01 -3.71 -10.28
N VAL A 443 12.19 -4.98 -9.99
CA VAL A 443 11.19 -6.02 -10.24
C VAL A 443 11.11 -6.86 -8.98
N GLY A 444 9.90 -7.06 -8.48
CA GLY A 444 9.63 -7.83 -7.28
C GLY A 444 8.37 -8.66 -7.38
N GLY A 445 8.24 -9.61 -6.48
CA GLY A 445 7.03 -10.38 -6.28
C GLY A 445 6.68 -10.46 -4.80
N VAL A 446 5.40 -10.42 -4.50
CA VAL A 446 4.86 -10.52 -3.15
C VAL A 446 4.05 -11.79 -3.02
N VAL A 447 4.25 -12.51 -1.92
CA VAL A 447 3.47 -13.67 -1.55
C VAL A 447 2.87 -13.47 -0.15
N PRO A 448 1.55 -13.59 -0.01
CA PRO A 448 0.92 -13.60 1.30
C PRO A 448 1.37 -14.83 2.10
N LEU A 449 1.77 -14.60 3.37
CA LEU A 449 2.07 -15.67 4.33
C LEU A 449 0.84 -16.01 5.17
N SER A 450 -0.14 -15.13 5.20
CA SER A 450 -1.44 -15.34 5.84
C SER A 450 -2.40 -16.10 4.92
N SER A 451 -3.41 -16.73 5.50
CA SER A 451 -4.45 -17.48 4.80
C SER A 451 -5.85 -17.04 5.23
N GLY A 452 -6.88 -17.45 4.48
CA GLY A 452 -8.28 -17.10 4.76
C GLY A 452 -8.50 -15.59 4.75
N ASP A 453 -9.19 -15.08 5.75
CA ASP A 453 -9.61 -13.68 5.90
C ASP A 453 -8.43 -12.67 5.97
N ASN A 454 -7.24 -13.16 6.29
CA ASN A 454 -6.02 -12.36 6.38
C ASN A 454 -5.22 -12.31 5.06
N ARG A 455 -5.84 -12.68 3.94
CA ARG A 455 -5.21 -12.71 2.62
C ARG A 455 -5.97 -11.83 1.64
N SER A 456 -5.37 -10.73 1.19
CA SER A 456 -6.00 -9.75 0.32
C SER A 456 -5.87 -10.06 -1.18
N PHE A 457 -4.94 -10.94 -1.58
CA PHE A 457 -4.68 -11.37 -2.96
C PHE A 457 -3.90 -12.69 -2.96
N ASN A 458 -3.80 -13.35 -4.12
CA ASN A 458 -3.03 -14.60 -4.22
C ASN A 458 -1.54 -14.35 -4.37
N SER A 459 -1.16 -13.43 -5.22
CA SER A 459 0.22 -12.99 -5.45
C SER A 459 0.23 -11.58 -6.03
N GLU A 460 1.36 -10.90 -5.91
CA GLU A 460 1.59 -9.63 -6.58
C GLU A 460 2.88 -9.66 -7.36
N VAL A 461 2.87 -9.02 -8.54
CA VAL A 461 4.08 -8.73 -9.32
C VAL A 461 4.23 -7.22 -9.43
N GLN A 462 5.43 -6.72 -9.14
CA GLN A 462 5.73 -5.29 -9.16
C GLN A 462 6.84 -4.99 -10.16
N VAL A 463 6.66 -3.88 -10.90
CA VAL A 463 7.70 -3.26 -11.72
C VAL A 463 7.75 -1.78 -11.39
N GLN A 464 8.91 -1.30 -11.00
CA GLN A 464 9.11 0.08 -10.57
C GLN A 464 10.24 0.70 -11.39
N VAL A 465 10.02 1.90 -11.88
CA VAL A 465 11.00 2.69 -12.65
C VAL A 465 11.09 4.08 -12.03
N GLU A 466 12.29 4.46 -11.66
CA GLU A 466 12.57 5.73 -11.00
C GLU A 466 13.69 6.46 -11.75
N ARG A 467 13.60 7.77 -11.79
CA ARG A 467 14.67 8.65 -12.23
C ARG A 467 14.96 9.72 -11.20
N ARG A 468 16.19 9.73 -10.69
CA ARG A 468 16.71 10.75 -9.77
C ARG A 468 17.32 11.92 -10.54
N PHE A 469 17.24 13.15 -9.98
CA PHE A 469 17.73 14.38 -10.62
C PHE A 469 18.26 15.41 -9.60
#